data_5e66ac3690a97d6c97e61b2262fcf79b
#
_entry.id   5e66ac3690a97d6c97e61b2262fcf79b
#
_cell.length_a   1.000
_cell.length_b   1.000
_cell.length_c   1.000
_cell.angle_alpha   90.00
_cell.angle_beta   90.00
_cell.angle_gamma   90.00
#
_symmetry.space_group_name_H-M   'P 1'
#
loop_
_entity.id
_entity.type
_entity.pdbx_description
1 polymer ?
#
loop_
_entity_poly.entity_id
_entity_poly.type
_entity_poly.pdbx_seq_one_letter_code
_entity_poly.pdbx_strand_id
1 'polypeptide(L)'
;LSWLRSSPNRVLIVGTDTDATNANLRSYLTADGTWKYYNQSPAVGGKFKRAAQTDGNRRFFTSPFGTVAENAPIARADDYAGYCLNYPAGVTPLVVSDAVGYEKAMIVGVNRQDRIVYHGDANLNQNGRLSSQANANGSVTSDFDRLTANLWAWIVEQVCEQE
;
A
#
# COMPACT_ATOMS: atom_id res chain seq x y z
N LEU A 1 13.59 -13.15 -3.73
CA LEU A 1 12.94 -13.45 -2.43
C LEU A 1 13.87 -14.18 -1.45
N SER A 2 14.85 -14.98 -1.92
CA SER A 2 15.80 -15.67 -1.03
C SER A 2 16.54 -14.71 -0.08
N TRP A 3 17.02 -13.59 -0.60
CA TRP A 3 17.65 -12.55 0.22
C TRP A 3 16.70 -12.03 1.33
N LEU A 4 15.44 -11.78 0.99
CA LEU A 4 14.45 -11.29 1.96
C LEU A 4 14.17 -12.32 3.05
N ARG A 5 14.05 -13.59 2.66
CA ARG A 5 13.76 -14.70 3.58
C ARG A 5 14.96 -15.13 4.42
N SER A 6 16.19 -14.79 4.01
CA SER A 6 17.40 -15.18 4.72
C SER A 6 17.66 -14.40 6.01
N SER A 7 16.85 -13.39 6.34
CA SER A 7 16.90 -12.66 7.60
C SER A 7 15.51 -12.19 8.02
N PRO A 8 15.15 -12.31 9.28
CA PRO A 8 13.87 -11.83 9.80
C PRO A 8 13.75 -10.29 9.74
N ASN A 9 14.87 -9.57 9.79
CA ASN A 9 14.92 -8.11 9.94
C ASN A 9 14.93 -7.37 8.57
N ARG A 10 14.29 -7.94 7.56
CA ARG A 10 14.22 -7.35 6.22
C ARG A 10 12.78 -7.17 5.77
N VAL A 11 12.49 -6.00 5.25
CA VAL A 11 11.23 -5.68 4.58
C VAL A 11 11.55 -5.22 3.17
N LEU A 12 10.79 -5.68 2.20
CA LEU A 12 10.84 -5.21 0.82
C LEU A 12 9.66 -4.29 0.57
N ILE A 13 9.92 -3.06 0.18
CA ILE A 13 8.91 -2.13 -0.30
C ILE A 13 9.03 -2.07 -1.81
N VAL A 14 8.00 -2.52 -2.49
CA VAL A 14 7.88 -2.48 -3.94
C VAL A 14 7.01 -1.28 -4.28
N GLY A 15 7.64 -0.17 -4.64
CA GLY A 15 6.96 1.03 -5.11
C GLY A 15 6.92 1.05 -6.63
N THR A 16 5.78 1.36 -7.20
CA THR A 16 5.67 1.63 -8.63
C THR A 16 4.96 2.95 -8.81
N ASP A 17 5.55 3.84 -9.53
CA ASP A 17 4.89 4.93 -10.20
C ASP A 17 4.94 4.63 -11.70
N THR A 18 4.10 5.18 -12.43
CA THR A 18 3.47 4.70 -13.64
C THR A 18 4.20 4.81 -14.94
N ASP A 19 5.44 5.15 -14.95
CA ASP A 19 6.14 5.38 -16.21
C ASP A 19 6.95 4.15 -16.66
N ALA A 20 7.63 4.32 -17.80
CA ALA A 20 8.46 3.29 -18.41
C ALA A 20 9.61 2.83 -17.50
N THR A 21 10.02 3.62 -16.51
CA THR A 21 11.13 3.28 -15.61
C THR A 21 10.81 2.08 -14.73
N ASN A 22 9.53 1.80 -14.48
CA ASN A 22 9.08 0.67 -13.69
C ASN A 22 8.77 -0.60 -14.50
N ALA A 23 9.06 -0.63 -15.79
CA ALA A 23 8.77 -1.77 -16.66
C ALA A 23 9.44 -3.07 -16.17
N ASN A 24 10.68 -3.00 -15.70
CA ASN A 24 11.40 -4.15 -15.16
C ASN A 24 10.76 -4.69 -13.88
N LEU A 25 10.33 -3.81 -12.98
CA LEU A 25 9.65 -4.20 -11.75
C LEU A 25 8.30 -4.85 -12.05
N ARG A 26 7.54 -4.30 -12.98
CA ARG A 26 6.28 -4.91 -13.44
C ARG A 26 6.51 -6.29 -14.05
N SER A 27 7.53 -6.42 -14.89
CA SER A 27 7.90 -7.72 -15.48
C SER A 27 8.24 -8.74 -14.39
N TYR A 28 8.97 -8.32 -13.35
CA TYR A 28 9.28 -9.18 -12.21
C TYR A 28 8.02 -9.61 -11.44
N LEU A 29 7.14 -8.67 -11.11
CA LEU A 29 5.90 -8.96 -10.37
C LEU A 29 4.93 -9.84 -11.15
N THR A 30 4.95 -9.79 -12.47
CA THR A 30 4.05 -10.55 -13.34
C THR A 30 4.68 -11.80 -13.95
N ALA A 31 5.96 -12.05 -13.69
CA ALA A 31 6.73 -13.13 -14.33
C ALA A 31 6.17 -14.53 -14.05
N ASP A 32 5.54 -14.73 -12.90
CA ASP A 32 4.92 -16.00 -12.52
C ASP A 32 3.47 -16.16 -13.05
N GLY A 33 2.95 -15.13 -13.74
CA GLY A 33 1.58 -15.11 -14.26
C GLY A 33 0.48 -14.88 -13.22
N THR A 34 0.81 -14.81 -11.93
CA THR A 34 -0.17 -14.58 -10.86
C THR A 34 -0.50 -13.11 -10.67
N TRP A 35 0.46 -12.23 -10.95
CA TRP A 35 0.29 -10.79 -10.89
C TRP A 35 -0.19 -10.24 -12.22
N LYS A 36 -1.21 -9.36 -12.16
CA LYS A 36 -1.59 -8.50 -13.28
C LYS A 36 -1.49 -7.07 -12.83
N TYR A 37 -0.29 -6.52 -12.98
CA TYR A 37 0.00 -5.14 -12.65
C TYR A 37 -0.20 -4.25 -13.86
N TYR A 38 -0.98 -3.20 -13.70
CA TYR A 38 -1.34 -2.27 -14.76
C TYR A 38 -0.70 -0.90 -14.50
N ASN A 39 -0.45 -0.19 -15.59
CA ASN A 39 -0.06 1.20 -15.51
C ASN A 39 -1.16 2.05 -14.88
N GLN A 40 -0.78 3.26 -14.51
CA GLN A 40 -1.67 4.34 -14.13
C GLN A 40 -2.87 4.41 -15.06
N SER A 41 -4.03 4.44 -14.48
CA SER A 41 -5.28 4.60 -15.23
C SER A 41 -6.01 5.83 -14.74
N PRO A 42 -6.38 6.74 -15.63
CA PRO A 42 -7.25 7.86 -15.29
C PRO A 42 -8.61 7.41 -14.72
N ALA A 43 -9.06 6.20 -15.09
CA ALA A 43 -10.30 5.63 -14.53
C ALA A 43 -10.17 5.29 -13.04
N VAL A 44 -8.96 4.98 -12.57
CA VAL A 44 -8.65 4.67 -11.17
C VAL A 44 -8.20 5.92 -10.41
N GLY A 45 -7.73 6.94 -11.13
CA GLY A 45 -7.15 8.13 -10.53
C GLY A 45 -8.09 8.84 -9.54
N GLY A 46 -7.56 9.22 -8.39
CA GLY A 46 -8.25 9.94 -7.33
C GLY A 46 -9.38 9.19 -6.62
N LYS A 47 -9.56 7.90 -6.90
CA LYS A 47 -10.66 7.09 -6.38
C LYS A 47 -10.14 5.90 -5.60
N PHE A 48 -9.41 6.18 -4.53
CA PHE A 48 -8.86 5.14 -3.65
C PHE A 48 -9.56 5.20 -2.31
N LYS A 49 -9.84 4.02 -1.76
CA LYS A 49 -10.41 3.89 -0.43
C LYS A 49 -9.74 2.79 0.37
N ARG A 50 -9.95 2.80 1.67
CA ARG A 50 -9.60 1.70 2.54
C ARG A 50 -10.24 0.40 2.03
N ALA A 51 -9.45 -0.68 1.95
CA ALA A 51 -9.97 -2.01 1.65
C ALA A 51 -10.92 -2.52 2.75
N ALA A 52 -11.79 -3.46 2.40
CA ALA A 52 -12.60 -4.16 3.39
C ALA A 52 -11.71 -4.84 4.45
N GLN A 53 -12.14 -4.80 5.71
CA GLN A 53 -11.37 -5.39 6.80
C GLN A 53 -11.42 -6.91 6.77
N THR A 54 -10.26 -7.50 6.95
CA THR A 54 -10.04 -8.94 7.12
C THR A 54 -9.09 -9.16 8.30
N ASP A 55 -8.89 -10.39 8.74
CA ASP A 55 -7.88 -10.67 9.79
C ASP A 55 -6.46 -10.34 9.30
N GLY A 56 -6.20 -10.44 8.00
CA GLY A 56 -4.90 -10.12 7.40
C GLY A 56 -4.53 -8.63 7.48
N ASN A 57 -5.49 -7.72 7.41
CA ASN A 57 -5.26 -6.28 7.37
C ASN A 57 -5.76 -5.51 8.59
N ARG A 58 -6.46 -6.15 9.53
CA ARG A 58 -7.07 -5.49 10.70
C ARG A 58 -6.11 -4.56 11.42
N ARG A 59 -4.89 -5.02 11.71
CA ARG A 59 -3.91 -4.22 12.44
C ARG A 59 -3.56 -2.89 11.78
N PHE A 60 -3.54 -2.83 10.46
CA PHE A 60 -3.25 -1.61 9.72
C PHE A 60 -4.39 -0.59 9.79
N PHE A 61 -5.58 -1.05 10.15
CA PHE A 61 -6.76 -0.21 10.26
C PHE A 61 -7.14 0.16 11.70
N THR A 62 -6.44 -0.37 12.70
CA THR A 62 -6.85 -0.17 14.10
C THR A 62 -5.73 0.28 15.02
N SER A 63 -4.44 0.12 14.67
CA SER A 63 -3.33 0.30 15.62
C SER A 63 -2.01 0.54 14.87
N PRO A 64 -1.02 1.22 15.50
CA PRO A 64 -1.06 1.88 16.83
C PRO A 64 -1.56 3.32 16.80
N PHE A 65 -1.68 3.94 15.62
CA PHE A 65 -1.99 5.37 15.47
C PHE A 65 -3.49 5.66 15.33
N GLY A 66 -4.32 4.69 15.64
CA GLY A 66 -5.76 4.84 15.66
C GLY A 66 -6.48 4.15 14.50
N THR A 67 -7.80 4.25 14.54
CA THR A 67 -8.68 3.55 13.59
C THR A 67 -8.83 4.35 12.30
N VAL A 68 -8.65 3.65 11.18
CA VAL A 68 -9.01 4.12 9.83
C VAL A 68 -10.49 3.80 9.62
N ALA A 69 -11.30 4.78 9.30
CA ALA A 69 -12.73 4.59 9.13
C ALA A 69 -13.05 3.64 7.96
N GLU A 70 -14.14 2.91 8.07
CA GLU A 70 -14.61 2.07 6.98
C GLU A 70 -14.98 2.91 5.77
N ASN A 71 -14.57 2.46 4.58
CA ASN A 71 -14.70 3.20 3.32
C ASN A 71 -14.03 4.59 3.29
N ALA A 72 -13.09 4.84 4.21
CA ALA A 72 -12.35 6.10 4.21
C ALA A 72 -11.68 6.35 2.85
N PRO A 73 -11.82 7.55 2.28
CA PRO A 73 -11.05 7.93 1.11
C PRO A 73 -9.56 8.06 1.46
N ILE A 74 -8.70 7.48 0.63
CA ILE A 74 -7.24 7.44 0.86
C ILE A 74 -6.47 8.25 -0.18
N ALA A 75 -7.15 8.82 -1.16
CA ALA A 75 -6.53 9.54 -2.24
C ALA A 75 -7.06 10.95 -2.40
N ARG A 76 -6.29 11.78 -3.07
CA ARG A 76 -6.71 13.09 -3.57
C ARG A 76 -7.21 12.96 -5.02
N ALA A 77 -7.97 13.93 -5.48
CA ALA A 77 -8.54 13.92 -6.82
C ALA A 77 -7.51 13.89 -7.96
N ASP A 78 -6.29 14.33 -7.67
CA ASP A 78 -5.16 14.38 -8.60
C ASP A 78 -4.19 13.19 -8.48
N ASP A 79 -4.48 12.25 -7.58
CA ASP A 79 -3.65 11.04 -7.44
C ASP A 79 -3.94 10.05 -8.58
N TYR A 80 -2.86 9.44 -9.05
CA TYR A 80 -2.91 8.36 -10.03
C TYR A 80 -2.07 7.20 -9.52
N ALA A 81 -2.46 5.98 -9.81
CA ALA A 81 -1.75 4.82 -9.31
C ALA A 81 -1.64 3.69 -10.33
N GLY A 82 -0.57 2.94 -10.22
CA GLY A 82 -0.55 1.57 -10.69
C GLY A 82 -1.45 0.70 -9.82
N TYR A 83 -2.03 -0.33 -10.38
CA TYR A 83 -2.97 -1.20 -9.67
C TYR A 83 -2.83 -2.66 -10.07
N CYS A 84 -3.20 -3.55 -9.16
CA CYS A 84 -3.23 -4.99 -9.42
C CYS A 84 -4.67 -5.50 -9.32
N LEU A 85 -5.12 -6.20 -10.36
CA LEU A 85 -6.39 -6.94 -10.33
C LEU A 85 -6.20 -8.36 -9.80
N ASN A 86 -5.08 -8.99 -10.14
CA ASN A 86 -4.72 -10.31 -9.65
C ASN A 86 -3.42 -10.22 -8.86
N TYR A 87 -3.43 -10.70 -7.64
CA TYR A 87 -2.26 -10.77 -6.78
C TYR A 87 -2.19 -12.14 -6.09
N PRO A 88 -1.00 -12.64 -5.71
CA PRO A 88 -0.83 -13.95 -5.12
C PRO A 88 -1.62 -14.16 -3.84
N ALA A 89 -1.93 -15.40 -3.53
CA ALA A 89 -2.41 -15.78 -2.22
C ALA A 89 -1.43 -15.32 -1.13
N GLY A 90 -1.95 -14.82 -0.02
CA GLY A 90 -1.14 -14.26 1.08
C GLY A 90 -0.91 -12.74 0.98
N VAL A 91 -1.19 -12.13 -0.17
CA VAL A 91 -1.24 -10.67 -0.29
C VAL A 91 -2.59 -10.16 0.18
N THR A 92 -2.57 -9.18 1.06
CA THR A 92 -3.77 -8.57 1.63
C THR A 92 -3.84 -7.10 1.24
N PRO A 93 -4.90 -6.65 0.56
CA PRO A 93 -5.09 -5.24 0.22
C PRO A 93 -5.27 -4.36 1.46
N LEU A 94 -4.68 -3.17 1.41
CA LEU A 94 -4.90 -2.08 2.36
C LEU A 94 -5.66 -0.92 1.71
N VAL A 95 -5.34 -0.61 0.47
CA VAL A 95 -6.01 0.41 -0.34
C VAL A 95 -6.46 -0.23 -1.64
N VAL A 96 -7.69 0.01 -2.00
CA VAL A 96 -8.29 -0.45 -3.26
C VAL A 96 -8.89 0.72 -4.01
N SER A 97 -9.11 0.53 -5.31
CA SER A 97 -9.83 1.49 -6.11
C SER A 97 -11.31 1.55 -5.72
N ASP A 98 -11.87 2.75 -5.79
CA ASP A 98 -13.32 3.01 -5.72
C ASP A 98 -13.91 3.39 -7.10
N ALA A 99 -13.13 3.24 -8.15
CA ALA A 99 -13.60 3.49 -9.52
C ALA A 99 -14.51 2.35 -10.01
N VAL A 100 -15.58 2.72 -10.71
CA VAL A 100 -16.52 1.75 -11.28
C VAL A 100 -15.78 0.78 -12.23
N GLY A 101 -15.97 -0.50 -12.01
CA GLY A 101 -15.30 -1.56 -12.76
C GLY A 101 -13.90 -1.92 -12.26
N TYR A 102 -13.40 -1.24 -11.24
CA TYR A 102 -12.06 -1.46 -10.64
C TYR A 102 -12.09 -1.65 -9.12
N GLU A 103 -13.24 -1.90 -8.53
CA GLU A 103 -13.48 -1.88 -7.07
C GLU A 103 -12.63 -2.90 -6.30
N LYS A 104 -12.03 -3.88 -7.01
CA LYS A 104 -11.11 -4.86 -6.43
C LYS A 104 -9.64 -4.60 -6.76
N ALA A 105 -9.36 -3.56 -7.55
CA ALA A 105 -8.01 -3.24 -7.92
C ALA A 105 -7.23 -2.77 -6.69
N MET A 106 -6.18 -3.53 -6.32
CA MET A 106 -5.32 -3.20 -5.20
C MET A 106 -4.34 -2.10 -5.60
N ILE A 107 -4.28 -1.06 -4.81
CA ILE A 107 -3.32 0.06 -4.93
C ILE A 107 -2.16 -0.14 -3.94
N VAL A 108 -2.49 -0.43 -2.68
CA VAL A 108 -1.53 -0.76 -1.64
C VAL A 108 -1.91 -2.09 -1.02
N GLY A 109 -0.92 -2.94 -0.80
CA GLY A 109 -1.13 -4.23 -0.16
C GLY A 109 0.12 -4.71 0.58
N VAL A 110 -0.05 -5.75 1.38
CA VAL A 110 1.03 -6.36 2.14
C VAL A 110 1.01 -7.87 1.99
N ASN A 111 2.17 -8.47 1.90
CA ASN A 111 2.39 -9.87 2.19
C ASN A 111 3.13 -9.96 3.55
N ARG A 112 2.40 -10.23 4.60
CA ARG A 112 2.97 -10.27 5.96
C ARG A 112 3.94 -11.42 6.16
N GLN A 113 3.69 -12.56 5.54
CA GLN A 113 4.55 -13.74 5.64
C GLN A 113 5.93 -13.49 5.02
N ASP A 114 5.96 -12.89 3.85
CA ASP A 114 7.19 -12.57 3.14
C ASP A 114 7.73 -11.16 3.48
N ARG A 115 7.03 -10.39 4.30
CA ARG A 115 7.40 -9.02 4.68
C ARG A 115 7.57 -8.09 3.47
N ILE A 116 6.58 -8.11 2.58
CA ILE A 116 6.58 -7.29 1.37
C ILE A 116 5.44 -6.29 1.44
N VAL A 117 5.73 -5.03 1.17
CA VAL A 117 4.75 -3.96 0.94
C VAL A 117 4.71 -3.67 -0.55
N TYR A 118 3.53 -3.70 -1.11
CA TYR A 118 3.25 -3.32 -2.49
C TYR A 118 2.60 -1.95 -2.51
N HIS A 119 3.16 -1.04 -3.25
CA HIS A 119 2.72 0.34 -3.29
C HIS A 119 2.59 0.83 -4.73
N GLY A 120 1.36 1.01 -5.18
CA GLY A 120 1.05 1.38 -6.57
C GLY A 120 1.17 2.86 -6.88
N ASP A 121 1.36 3.69 -5.86
CA ASP A 121 1.54 5.13 -6.02
C ASP A 121 2.58 5.65 -5.02
N ALA A 122 3.75 6.00 -5.53
CA ALA A 122 4.83 6.57 -4.72
C ALA A 122 4.41 7.90 -4.06
N ASN A 123 3.48 8.62 -4.66
CA ASN A 123 2.99 9.89 -4.15
C ASN A 123 2.23 9.76 -2.84
N LEU A 124 1.62 8.60 -2.55
CA LEU A 124 0.94 8.38 -1.27
C LEU A 124 1.88 8.48 -0.05
N ASN A 125 3.19 8.38 -0.25
CA ASN A 125 4.19 8.54 0.82
C ASN A 125 4.90 9.91 0.81
N GLN A 126 4.52 10.82 -0.07
CA GLN A 126 5.14 12.15 -0.11
C GLN A 126 4.57 13.06 0.99
N ASN A 127 5.44 13.90 1.54
CA ASN A 127 5.06 14.87 2.58
C ASN A 127 3.84 15.72 2.21
N GLY A 128 3.72 16.14 0.94
CA GLY A 128 2.58 16.93 0.47
C GLY A 128 1.24 16.18 0.44
N ARG A 129 1.23 14.87 0.67
CA ARG A 129 0.01 14.04 0.69
C ARG A 129 -0.53 13.81 2.08
N LEU A 130 0.33 13.80 3.08
CA LEU A 130 -0.08 13.78 4.48
C LEU A 130 -0.73 15.10 4.89
N SER A 131 -1.51 15.07 5.95
CA SER A 131 -2.10 16.29 6.50
C SER A 131 -1.01 17.28 6.94
N SER A 132 -1.34 18.56 6.98
CA SER A 132 -0.41 19.60 7.47
C SER A 132 0.03 19.34 8.90
N GLN A 133 -0.80 18.74 9.72
CA GLN A 133 -0.48 18.38 11.11
C GLN A 133 0.53 17.24 11.19
N ALA A 134 0.36 16.21 10.37
CA ALA A 134 1.33 15.11 10.29
C ALA A 134 2.71 15.62 9.83
N ASN A 135 2.74 16.52 8.85
CA ASN A 135 3.97 17.11 8.35
C ASN A 135 4.65 18.07 9.33
N ALA A 136 3.87 18.85 10.08
CA ALA A 136 4.41 19.89 10.94
C ALA A 136 4.88 19.37 12.31
N ASN A 137 4.20 18.40 12.90
CA ASN A 137 4.44 17.97 14.28
C ASN A 137 4.25 16.46 14.50
N GLY A 138 4.05 15.66 13.44
CA GLY A 138 3.80 14.23 13.52
C GLY A 138 2.41 13.85 14.03
N SER A 139 1.47 14.77 14.11
CA SER A 139 0.10 14.48 14.55
C SER A 139 -0.67 13.74 13.46
N VAL A 140 -1.23 12.60 13.83
CA VAL A 140 -2.00 11.75 12.93
C VAL A 140 -3.47 12.10 13.04
N THR A 141 -4.00 12.86 12.09
CA THR A 141 -5.35 13.44 12.17
C THR A 141 -6.33 12.91 11.13
N SER A 142 -5.86 12.51 9.96
CA SER A 142 -6.70 11.96 8.89
C SER A 142 -6.64 10.43 8.86
N ASP A 143 -7.59 9.82 8.18
CA ASP A 143 -7.56 8.36 7.94
C ASP A 143 -6.39 7.96 7.06
N PHE A 144 -5.98 8.83 6.13
CA PHE A 144 -4.78 8.62 5.32
C PHE A 144 -3.52 8.64 6.19
N ASP A 145 -3.38 9.62 7.09
CA ASP A 145 -2.26 9.68 8.03
C ASP A 145 -2.21 8.43 8.91
N ARG A 146 -3.36 7.98 9.43
CA ARG A 146 -3.45 6.80 10.29
C ARG A 146 -3.01 5.54 9.57
N LEU A 147 -3.52 5.32 8.34
CA LEU A 147 -3.14 4.15 7.54
C LEU A 147 -1.65 4.14 7.27
N THR A 148 -1.10 5.26 6.84
CA THR A 148 0.33 5.40 6.55
C THR A 148 1.17 5.15 7.80
N ALA A 149 0.82 5.78 8.92
CA ALA A 149 1.53 5.61 10.19
C ALA A 149 1.44 4.17 10.71
N ASN A 150 0.27 3.54 10.64
CA ASN A 150 0.09 2.14 11.04
C ASN A 150 0.93 1.18 10.17
N LEU A 151 1.02 1.44 8.85
CA LEU A 151 1.85 0.67 7.94
C LEU A 151 3.33 0.82 8.28
N TRP A 152 3.80 2.04 8.49
CA TRP A 152 5.19 2.30 8.87
C TRP A 152 5.54 1.72 10.23
N ALA A 153 4.64 1.75 11.22
CA ALA A 153 4.85 1.09 12.50
C ALA A 153 5.08 -0.42 12.32
N TRP A 154 4.27 -1.07 11.51
CA TRP A 154 4.47 -2.49 11.20
C TRP A 154 5.82 -2.73 10.51
N ILE A 155 6.24 -1.89 9.57
CA ILE A 155 7.56 -2.00 8.92
C ILE A 155 8.68 -1.92 9.96
N VAL A 156 8.62 -0.94 10.87
CA VAL A 156 9.61 -0.74 11.93
C VAL A 156 9.65 -1.97 12.86
N GLU A 157 8.52 -2.48 13.29
CA GLU A 157 8.45 -3.72 14.09
C GLU A 157 9.17 -4.88 13.39
N GLN A 158 8.95 -5.07 12.07
CA GLN A 158 9.60 -6.15 11.33
C GLN A 158 11.13 -5.99 11.25
N VAL A 159 11.64 -4.77 11.35
CA VAL A 159 13.09 -4.49 11.22
C VAL A 159 13.78 -4.43 12.58
N CYS A 160 13.12 -3.92 13.62
CA CYS A 160 13.74 -3.56 14.90
C CYS A 160 13.44 -4.53 16.06
N GLU A 161 12.33 -5.28 16.02
CA GLU A 161 11.86 -6.06 17.20
C GLU A 161 12.35 -7.51 17.26
N GLN A 162 13.38 -7.85 16.51
CA GLN A 162 13.91 -9.24 16.45
C GLN A 162 15.31 -9.36 17.06
N GLU A 163 15.65 -8.49 18.02
CA GLU A 163 16.85 -8.67 18.85
C GLU A 163 16.60 -9.53 20.09
#